data_ba606b7a56300de8559af778e3444f9b
#
_entry.id   ba606b7a56300de8559af778e3444f9b
#
_cell.length_a   1.000
_cell.length_b   1.000
_cell.length_c   1.000
_cell.angle_alpha   90.00
_cell.angle_beta   90.00
_cell.angle_gamma   90.00
#
_symmetry.space_group_name_H-M   'P 1'
#
loop_
_entity.id
_entity.type
_entity.pdbx_description
1 polymer ?
#
loop_
_entity_poly.entity_id
_entity_poly.type
_entity_poly.pdbx_seq_one_letter_code
_entity_poly.pdbx_strand_id
1 'polypeptide(L)'
;KGKVGGAFCINFPLQKVSRVLTNFSGTTSDILTLAHELGHAYHHFCIKDLDYNICSYPMTLAETASIFAETMVTNSMLKTANLSEKINLLEMHLSDSCQTLLDILSRFYFEKSVFEERENKELVAEDFCRLMNDAQNKTYGNSLTETKHPYLWAVKTHYYSPSLDFYNFPYAFGQLFALGLYSQYKESPKEFPSQYQELLKNTGSMSCEEVCKLSGFDITTKDFWLSGIKELKLEFEEWKTCLEVTKKEC
;
A
#
# COMPACT_ATOMS: atom_id res chain seq x y z
N LYS A 1 -23.04 -7.09 18.87
CA LYS A 1 -23.97 -6.13 18.25
C LYS A 1 -23.45 -4.71 18.51
N GLY A 2 -23.49 -3.83 17.50
CA GLY A 2 -23.04 -2.43 17.61
C GLY A 2 -21.52 -2.19 17.51
N LYS A 3 -20.71 -3.18 17.16
CA LYS A 3 -19.31 -3.01 16.86
C LYS A 3 -19.15 -2.28 15.51
N VAL A 4 -18.23 -1.30 15.46
CA VAL A 4 -17.91 -0.57 14.23
C VAL A 4 -17.32 -1.55 13.18
N GLY A 5 -17.65 -1.37 11.91
CA GLY A 5 -17.08 -2.14 10.82
C GLY A 5 -15.62 -1.74 10.53
N GLY A 6 -14.92 -2.57 9.76
CA GLY A 6 -13.51 -2.35 9.40
C GLY A 6 -12.52 -2.73 10.50
N ALA A 7 -11.30 -2.22 10.37
CA ALA A 7 -10.22 -2.36 11.34
C ALA A 7 -9.51 -1.01 11.49
N PHE A 8 -8.88 -0.78 12.63
CA PHE A 8 -8.04 0.39 12.87
C PHE A 8 -7.13 0.21 14.06
N CYS A 9 -6.02 0.93 14.07
CA CYS A 9 -5.12 1.07 15.19
C CYS A 9 -5.10 2.53 15.69
N ILE A 10 -5.34 2.72 16.98
CA ILE A 10 -5.30 4.04 17.61
C ILE A 10 -4.12 4.12 18.56
N ASN A 11 -3.32 5.18 18.43
CA ASN A 11 -2.26 5.50 19.36
C ASN A 11 -2.79 6.28 20.56
N PHE A 12 -2.34 5.91 21.76
CA PHE A 12 -2.57 6.63 23.02
C PHE A 12 -1.19 7.08 23.55
N PRO A 13 -0.66 8.22 23.05
CA PRO A 13 0.73 8.60 23.32
C PRO A 13 1.02 8.88 24.79
N LEU A 14 0.08 9.43 25.55
CA LEU A 14 0.26 9.65 26.99
C LEU A 14 0.39 8.36 27.78
N GLN A 15 -0.31 7.30 27.37
CA GLN A 15 -0.23 5.97 27.98
C GLN A 15 0.84 5.10 27.33
N LYS A 16 1.48 5.55 26.25
CA LYS A 16 2.46 4.81 25.44
C LYS A 16 1.98 3.43 24.98
N VAL A 17 0.70 3.34 24.63
CA VAL A 17 0.06 2.11 24.15
C VAL A 17 -0.73 2.34 22.89
N SER A 18 -0.84 1.31 22.06
CA SER A 18 -1.77 1.27 20.92
C SER A 18 -2.92 0.33 21.23
N ARG A 19 -4.08 0.61 20.62
CA ARG A 19 -5.24 -0.25 20.67
C ARG A 19 -5.70 -0.57 19.26
N VAL A 20 -5.87 -1.86 18.99
CA VAL A 20 -6.29 -2.38 17.71
C VAL A 20 -7.72 -2.88 17.83
N LEU A 21 -8.56 -2.51 16.86
CA LEU A 21 -9.89 -3.06 16.66
C LEU A 21 -9.90 -3.78 15.33
N THR A 22 -10.37 -5.03 15.32
CA THR A 22 -10.61 -5.81 14.10
C THR A 22 -11.96 -6.52 14.19
N ASN A 23 -12.55 -6.83 13.04
CA ASN A 23 -13.71 -7.71 12.90
C ASN A 23 -13.24 -9.06 12.36
N PHE A 24 -12.62 -9.86 13.23
CA PHE A 24 -11.97 -11.11 12.85
C PHE A 24 -12.97 -12.25 12.72
N SER A 25 -13.02 -12.89 11.56
CA SER A 25 -13.88 -14.02 11.22
C SER A 25 -13.10 -15.32 10.90
N GLY A 26 -11.77 -15.24 10.86
CA GLY A 26 -10.88 -16.37 10.64
C GLY A 26 -10.47 -16.58 9.19
N THR A 27 -10.65 -15.58 8.34
CA THR A 27 -10.18 -15.62 6.95
C THR A 27 -8.71 -15.21 6.82
N THR A 28 -8.09 -15.55 5.70
CA THR A 28 -6.73 -15.08 5.35
C THR A 28 -6.67 -13.55 5.32
N SER A 29 -7.70 -12.90 4.76
CA SER A 29 -7.80 -11.44 4.74
C SER A 29 -7.82 -10.84 6.15
N ASP A 30 -8.48 -11.48 7.11
CA ASP A 30 -8.48 -11.02 8.50
C ASP A 30 -7.09 -11.11 9.15
N ILE A 31 -6.30 -12.14 8.78
CA ILE A 31 -4.91 -12.27 9.26
C ILE A 31 -4.06 -11.13 8.73
N LEU A 32 -4.18 -10.79 7.45
CA LEU A 32 -3.44 -9.68 6.84
C LEU A 32 -3.90 -8.34 7.40
N THR A 33 -5.21 -8.13 7.57
CA THR A 33 -5.75 -6.95 8.25
C THR A 33 -5.20 -6.81 9.67
N LEU A 34 -5.12 -7.89 10.43
CA LEU A 34 -4.52 -7.85 11.77
C LEU A 34 -3.03 -7.52 11.70
N ALA A 35 -2.30 -8.09 10.75
CA ALA A 35 -0.89 -7.77 10.52
C ALA A 35 -0.69 -6.28 10.19
N HIS A 36 -1.56 -5.71 9.34
CA HIS A 36 -1.61 -4.29 9.02
C HIS A 36 -1.72 -3.41 10.28
N GLU A 37 -2.74 -3.66 11.08
CA GLU A 37 -2.98 -2.88 12.30
C GLU A 37 -1.86 -3.04 13.34
N LEU A 38 -1.27 -4.23 13.42
CA LEU A 38 -0.09 -4.48 14.27
C LEU A 38 1.16 -3.77 13.72
N GLY A 39 1.27 -3.57 12.42
CA GLY A 39 2.30 -2.74 11.82
C GLY A 39 2.21 -1.28 12.30
N HIS A 40 1.02 -0.68 12.30
CA HIS A 40 0.79 0.64 12.91
C HIS A 40 1.14 0.64 14.40
N ALA A 41 0.73 -0.39 15.14
CA ALA A 41 1.07 -0.50 16.56
C ALA A 41 2.59 -0.56 16.79
N TYR A 42 3.33 -1.25 15.91
CA TYR A 42 4.79 -1.29 15.96
C TYR A 42 5.42 0.08 15.65
N HIS A 43 4.89 0.81 14.67
CA HIS A 43 5.32 2.18 14.41
C HIS A 43 5.15 3.06 15.66
N HIS A 44 3.96 3.02 16.27
CA HIS A 44 3.69 3.73 17.52
C HIS A 44 4.63 3.27 18.67
N PHE A 45 4.96 1.99 18.74
CA PHE A 45 5.93 1.49 19.69
C PHE A 45 7.33 2.09 19.48
N CYS A 46 7.76 2.26 18.22
CA CYS A 46 9.05 2.87 17.90
C CYS A 46 9.14 4.35 18.31
N ILE A 47 8.05 5.10 18.24
CA ILE A 47 8.00 6.54 18.55
C ILE A 47 7.50 6.87 19.96
N LYS A 48 7.05 5.90 20.74
CA LYS A 48 6.35 6.10 22.05
C LYS A 48 7.12 6.89 23.11
N ASP A 49 8.45 6.93 23.02
CA ASP A 49 9.33 7.61 23.96
C ASP A 49 9.88 8.93 23.43
N LEU A 50 9.46 9.34 22.24
CA LEU A 50 9.83 10.60 21.63
C LEU A 50 8.96 11.75 22.18
N ASP A 51 9.41 13.00 21.95
CA ASP A 51 8.60 14.19 22.23
C ASP A 51 7.32 14.15 21.39
N TYR A 52 6.18 14.49 21.99
CA TYR A 52 4.87 14.45 21.34
C TYR A 52 4.83 15.25 20.02
N ASN A 53 5.55 16.36 19.94
CA ASN A 53 5.57 17.21 18.75
C ASN A 53 6.20 16.55 17.52
N ILE A 54 7.03 15.51 17.72
CA ILE A 54 7.65 14.74 16.63
C ILE A 54 7.06 13.33 16.47
N CYS A 55 5.97 13.03 17.16
CA CYS A 55 5.23 11.78 17.00
C CYS A 55 4.20 11.84 15.84
N SER A 56 4.02 12.98 15.20
CA SER A 56 3.18 13.12 14.01
C SER A 56 4.05 12.96 12.77
N TYR A 57 3.69 12.07 11.89
CA TYR A 57 4.44 11.78 10.67
C TYR A 57 3.59 12.03 9.42
N PRO A 58 4.21 12.33 8.25
CA PRO A 58 3.47 12.63 7.04
C PRO A 58 2.71 11.41 6.53
N MET A 59 1.58 11.67 5.87
CA MET A 59 0.71 10.66 5.29
C MET A 59 1.46 9.72 4.34
N THR A 60 2.49 10.21 3.64
CA THR A 60 3.37 9.44 2.76
C THR A 60 3.98 8.23 3.47
N LEU A 61 4.35 8.36 4.75
CA LEU A 61 4.99 7.31 5.56
C LEU A 61 4.00 6.56 6.47
N ALA A 62 2.72 6.96 6.48
CA ALA A 62 1.74 6.43 7.41
C ALA A 62 1.51 4.92 7.25
N GLU A 63 1.56 4.41 6.01
CA GLU A 63 1.30 3.01 5.68
C GLU A 63 2.59 2.17 5.56
N THR A 64 3.76 2.74 5.84
CA THR A 64 5.04 2.02 5.72
C THR A 64 5.09 0.78 6.60
N ALA A 65 4.74 0.92 7.87
CA ALA A 65 4.84 -0.18 8.83
C ALA A 65 3.72 -1.20 8.66
N SER A 66 2.52 -0.75 8.35
CA SER A 66 1.34 -1.61 8.15
C SER A 66 1.51 -2.51 6.93
N ILE A 67 1.85 -1.95 5.77
CA ILE A 67 2.03 -2.72 4.54
C ILE A 67 3.29 -3.61 4.61
N PHE A 68 4.37 -3.15 5.26
CA PHE A 68 5.53 -3.99 5.49
C PHE A 68 5.20 -5.21 6.36
N ALA A 69 4.39 -5.05 7.40
CA ALA A 69 3.93 -6.16 8.24
C ALA A 69 3.08 -7.17 7.46
N GLU A 70 2.15 -6.70 6.60
CA GLU A 70 1.41 -7.56 5.67
C GLU A 70 2.35 -8.34 4.74
N THR A 71 3.33 -7.66 4.14
CA THR A 71 4.33 -8.27 3.25
C THR A 71 5.10 -9.38 3.97
N MET A 72 5.54 -9.14 5.20
CA MET A 72 6.25 -10.14 6.02
C MET A 72 5.38 -11.35 6.34
N VAL A 73 4.12 -11.14 6.72
CA VAL A 73 3.17 -12.21 7.04
C VAL A 73 2.83 -13.02 5.80
N THR A 74 2.51 -12.37 4.69
CA THR A 74 2.22 -13.03 3.39
C THR A 74 3.38 -13.95 2.99
N ASN A 75 4.60 -13.43 3.01
CA ASN A 75 5.79 -14.22 2.68
C ASN A 75 6.07 -15.36 3.67
N SER A 76 5.70 -15.20 4.93
CA SER A 76 5.78 -16.27 5.93
C SER A 76 4.75 -17.37 5.67
N MET A 77 3.53 -17.00 5.32
CA MET A 77 2.45 -17.95 4.97
C MET A 77 2.80 -18.73 3.71
N LEU A 78 3.34 -18.08 2.68
CA LEU A 78 3.76 -18.73 1.43
C LEU A 78 4.79 -19.84 1.63
N LYS A 79 5.65 -19.74 2.66
CA LYS A 79 6.66 -20.78 2.96
C LYS A 79 6.07 -22.09 3.47
N THR A 80 4.89 -22.05 4.09
CA THR A 80 4.24 -23.21 4.70
C THR A 80 2.97 -23.65 3.98
N ALA A 81 2.49 -22.87 3.03
CA ALA A 81 1.28 -23.09 2.26
C ALA A 81 1.41 -24.33 1.34
N ASN A 82 0.37 -25.14 1.27
CA ASN A 82 0.23 -26.14 0.22
C ASN A 82 -0.03 -25.46 -1.15
N LEU A 83 -0.04 -26.26 -2.24
CA LEU A 83 -0.15 -25.71 -3.60
C LEU A 83 -1.42 -24.85 -3.81
N SER A 84 -2.58 -25.31 -3.34
CA SER A 84 -3.85 -24.58 -3.49
C SER A 84 -3.86 -23.30 -2.67
N GLU A 85 -3.38 -23.36 -1.43
CA GLU A 85 -3.24 -22.17 -0.55
C GLU A 85 -2.27 -21.15 -1.14
N LYS A 86 -1.15 -21.62 -1.72
CA LYS A 86 -0.15 -20.76 -2.35
C LYS A 86 -0.72 -20.01 -3.55
N ILE A 87 -1.47 -20.71 -4.43
CA ILE A 87 -2.14 -20.07 -5.58
C ILE A 87 -3.07 -18.96 -5.08
N ASN A 88 -3.92 -19.26 -4.10
CA ASN A 88 -4.87 -18.28 -3.58
C ASN A 88 -4.19 -17.08 -2.92
N LEU A 89 -3.14 -17.30 -2.13
CA LEU A 89 -2.36 -16.22 -1.49
C LEU A 89 -1.69 -15.31 -2.52
N LEU A 90 -1.03 -15.90 -3.52
CA LEU A 90 -0.37 -15.14 -4.57
C LEU A 90 -1.37 -14.38 -5.43
N GLU A 91 -2.50 -15.00 -5.80
CA GLU A 91 -3.55 -14.35 -6.58
C GLU A 91 -4.15 -13.16 -5.84
N MET A 92 -4.44 -13.32 -4.55
CA MET A 92 -4.95 -12.25 -3.70
C MET A 92 -3.96 -11.09 -3.65
N HIS A 93 -2.69 -11.34 -3.32
CA HIS A 93 -1.67 -10.31 -3.20
C HIS A 93 -1.37 -9.60 -4.53
N LEU A 94 -1.31 -10.34 -5.64
CA LEU A 94 -1.13 -9.77 -6.98
C LEU A 94 -2.33 -8.93 -7.41
N SER A 95 -3.56 -9.36 -7.09
CA SER A 95 -4.79 -8.60 -7.38
C SER A 95 -4.82 -7.28 -6.61
N ASP A 96 -4.50 -7.32 -5.31
CA ASP A 96 -4.42 -6.13 -4.46
C ASP A 96 -3.31 -5.19 -4.95
N SER A 97 -2.18 -5.73 -5.40
CA SER A 97 -1.09 -4.96 -5.99
C SER A 97 -1.50 -4.28 -7.29
N CYS A 98 -2.22 -4.98 -8.17
CA CYS A 98 -2.77 -4.37 -9.39
C CYS A 98 -3.75 -3.24 -9.05
N GLN A 99 -4.65 -3.46 -8.09
CA GLN A 99 -5.57 -2.41 -7.64
C GLN A 99 -4.81 -1.20 -7.08
N THR A 100 -3.84 -1.43 -6.21
CA THR A 100 -3.09 -0.34 -5.58
C THR A 100 -2.22 0.40 -6.60
N LEU A 101 -1.52 -0.27 -7.49
CA LEU A 101 -0.59 0.38 -8.40
C LEU A 101 -1.27 0.94 -9.65
N LEU A 102 -2.24 0.23 -10.24
CA LEU A 102 -2.87 0.65 -11.50
C LEU A 102 -4.10 1.53 -11.27
N ASP A 103 -5.01 1.15 -10.36
CA ASP A 103 -6.21 1.95 -10.09
C ASP A 103 -5.83 3.29 -9.41
N ILE A 104 -4.91 3.27 -8.45
CA ILE A 104 -4.42 4.50 -7.81
C ILE A 104 -3.74 5.42 -8.83
N LEU A 105 -2.95 4.89 -9.75
CA LEU A 105 -2.33 5.68 -10.80
C LEU A 105 -3.39 6.30 -11.74
N SER A 106 -4.48 5.56 -12.05
CA SER A 106 -5.57 6.11 -12.84
C SER A 106 -6.27 7.27 -12.13
N ARG A 107 -6.47 7.14 -10.81
CA ARG A 107 -7.06 8.22 -9.99
C ARG A 107 -6.18 9.46 -9.97
N PHE A 108 -4.87 9.29 -9.86
CA PHE A 108 -3.91 10.39 -9.93
C PHE A 108 -3.99 11.12 -11.27
N TYR A 109 -3.98 10.39 -12.38
CA TYR A 109 -4.09 11.00 -13.71
C TYR A 109 -5.44 11.70 -13.92
N PHE A 110 -6.53 11.12 -13.44
CA PHE A 110 -7.83 11.75 -13.48
C PHE A 110 -7.83 13.08 -12.72
N GLU A 111 -7.43 13.07 -11.46
CA GLU A 111 -7.43 14.25 -10.60
C GLU A 111 -6.53 15.36 -11.18
N LYS A 112 -5.32 14.99 -11.61
CA LYS A 112 -4.42 15.91 -12.30
C LYS A 112 -5.07 16.57 -13.53
N SER A 113 -5.69 15.77 -14.38
CA SER A 113 -6.36 16.28 -15.60
C SER A 113 -7.56 17.17 -15.26
N VAL A 114 -8.28 16.88 -14.19
CA VAL A 114 -9.38 17.73 -13.69
C VAL A 114 -8.84 19.10 -13.30
N PHE A 115 -7.77 19.19 -12.52
CA PHE A 115 -7.16 20.46 -12.15
C PHE A 115 -6.68 21.25 -13.38
N GLU A 116 -5.98 20.59 -14.30
CA GLU A 116 -5.45 21.21 -15.53
C GLU A 116 -6.57 21.77 -16.44
N GLU A 117 -7.65 21.03 -16.66
CA GLU A 117 -8.74 21.49 -17.52
C GLU A 117 -9.60 22.59 -16.85
N ARG A 118 -9.75 22.53 -15.52
CA ARG A 118 -10.51 23.54 -14.77
C ARG A 118 -9.89 24.94 -14.78
N GLU A 119 -8.61 25.05 -15.08
CA GLU A 119 -7.98 26.36 -15.29
C GLU A 119 -8.60 27.14 -16.46
N ASN A 120 -9.19 26.43 -17.42
CA ASN A 120 -9.67 27.02 -18.68
C ASN A 120 -11.19 27.04 -18.82
N LYS A 121 -11.91 26.17 -18.10
CA LYS A 121 -13.37 26.05 -18.20
C LYS A 121 -14.00 25.40 -16.97
N GLU A 122 -15.28 25.61 -16.77
CA GLU A 122 -16.10 24.77 -15.90
C GLU A 122 -16.29 23.38 -16.52
N LEU A 123 -16.12 22.32 -15.72
CA LEU A 123 -16.29 20.94 -16.17
C LEU A 123 -17.69 20.44 -15.84
N VAL A 124 -18.28 19.70 -16.78
CA VAL A 124 -19.56 19.00 -16.64
C VAL A 124 -19.35 17.50 -16.48
N ALA A 125 -20.39 16.75 -16.16
CA ALA A 125 -20.30 15.30 -15.89
C ALA A 125 -19.67 14.52 -17.06
N GLU A 126 -19.94 14.92 -18.28
CA GLU A 126 -19.37 14.31 -19.49
C GLU A 126 -17.85 14.50 -19.57
N ASP A 127 -17.34 15.67 -19.16
CA ASP A 127 -15.89 15.92 -19.07
C ASP A 127 -15.25 14.99 -18.03
N PHE A 128 -15.84 14.88 -16.83
CA PHE A 128 -15.34 13.96 -15.80
C PHE A 128 -15.34 12.50 -16.27
N CYS A 129 -16.38 12.05 -16.95
CA CYS A 129 -16.45 10.70 -17.50
C CYS A 129 -15.37 10.46 -18.57
N ARG A 130 -15.13 11.43 -19.45
CA ARG A 130 -14.06 11.36 -20.45
C ARG A 130 -12.69 11.29 -19.77
N LEU A 131 -12.38 12.19 -18.85
CA LEU A 131 -11.12 12.24 -18.13
C LEU A 131 -10.85 10.95 -17.35
N MET A 132 -11.89 10.37 -16.73
CA MET A 132 -11.78 9.10 -16.01
C MET A 132 -11.49 7.94 -16.98
N ASN A 133 -12.15 7.88 -18.13
CA ASN A 133 -11.87 6.88 -19.16
C ASN A 133 -10.45 7.01 -19.70
N ASP A 134 -9.99 8.25 -19.98
CA ASP A 134 -8.65 8.52 -20.48
C ASP A 134 -7.58 8.08 -19.47
N ALA A 135 -7.79 8.38 -18.19
CA ALA A 135 -6.92 7.94 -17.10
C ALA A 135 -6.83 6.40 -17.01
N GLN A 136 -7.97 5.70 -17.06
CA GLN A 136 -8.01 4.24 -17.08
C GLN A 136 -7.36 3.67 -18.34
N ASN A 137 -7.57 4.26 -19.51
CA ASN A 137 -6.88 3.87 -20.74
C ASN A 137 -5.36 3.96 -20.61
N LYS A 138 -4.88 5.05 -20.02
CA LYS A 138 -3.44 5.31 -19.85
C LYS A 138 -2.77 4.32 -18.91
N THR A 139 -3.48 3.84 -17.87
CA THR A 139 -2.91 2.97 -16.86
C THR A 139 -3.09 1.48 -17.15
N TYR A 140 -4.27 1.09 -17.58
CA TYR A 140 -4.60 -0.32 -17.84
C TYR A 140 -4.30 -0.76 -19.29
N GLY A 141 -4.11 0.21 -20.22
CA GLY A 141 -3.89 -0.09 -21.62
C GLY A 141 -5.02 -0.97 -22.18
N ASN A 142 -4.66 -2.11 -22.77
CA ASN A 142 -5.59 -3.07 -23.35
C ASN A 142 -5.92 -4.25 -22.42
N SER A 143 -5.50 -4.20 -21.14
CA SER A 143 -5.73 -5.30 -20.20
C SER A 143 -7.15 -5.39 -19.65
N LEU A 144 -7.92 -4.30 -19.73
CA LEU A 144 -9.33 -4.31 -19.39
C LEU A 144 -10.16 -4.63 -20.66
N THR A 145 -11.11 -5.55 -20.50
CA THR A 145 -12.14 -5.80 -21.50
C THR A 145 -13.08 -4.58 -21.67
N GLU A 146 -14.09 -4.68 -22.46
CA GLU A 146 -14.84 -3.57 -23.07
C GLU A 146 -15.40 -2.47 -22.15
N THR A 147 -15.54 -2.70 -20.83
CA THR A 147 -16.19 -1.76 -19.93
C THR A 147 -15.25 -1.16 -18.89
N LYS A 148 -14.77 0.03 -19.15
CA LYS A 148 -14.21 0.92 -18.14
C LYS A 148 -15.35 1.54 -17.32
N HIS A 149 -15.04 2.00 -16.13
CA HIS A 149 -16.04 2.62 -15.26
C HIS A 149 -15.98 4.15 -15.35
N PRO A 150 -16.73 4.78 -16.28
CA PRO A 150 -16.66 6.23 -16.51
C PRO A 150 -17.05 7.06 -15.28
N TYR A 151 -17.89 6.52 -14.40
CA TYR A 151 -18.37 7.18 -13.18
C TYR A 151 -17.58 6.80 -11.92
N LEU A 152 -16.37 6.24 -12.04
CA LEU A 152 -15.56 5.90 -10.87
C LEU A 152 -15.29 7.12 -9.99
N TRP A 153 -15.15 8.30 -10.57
CA TRP A 153 -15.01 9.57 -9.86
C TRP A 153 -16.20 9.88 -8.94
N ALA A 154 -17.42 9.52 -9.34
CA ALA A 154 -18.63 9.83 -8.58
C ALA A 154 -18.76 9.03 -7.27
N VAL A 155 -18.11 7.85 -7.19
CA VAL A 155 -18.20 6.96 -6.02
C VAL A 155 -17.00 7.07 -5.08
N LYS A 156 -15.98 7.86 -5.44
CA LYS A 156 -14.78 8.05 -4.60
C LYS A 156 -14.90 9.30 -3.75
N THR A 157 -15.19 9.10 -2.48
CA THR A 157 -15.43 10.19 -1.51
C THR A 157 -14.27 11.16 -1.37
N HIS A 158 -13.04 10.72 -1.64
CA HIS A 158 -11.82 11.53 -1.55
C HIS A 158 -11.87 12.78 -2.43
N TYR A 159 -12.46 12.70 -3.64
CA TYR A 159 -12.57 13.84 -4.54
C TYR A 159 -13.52 14.95 -4.05
N TYR A 160 -14.33 14.66 -3.04
CA TYR A 160 -15.29 15.60 -2.46
C TYR A 160 -14.82 16.18 -1.12
N SER A 161 -13.62 15.85 -0.68
CA SER A 161 -13.04 16.40 0.54
C SER A 161 -12.18 17.61 0.23
N PRO A 162 -12.52 18.80 0.72
CA PRO A 162 -11.76 20.03 0.44
C PRO A 162 -10.38 20.07 1.12
N SER A 163 -10.08 19.11 1.97
CA SER A 163 -8.82 19.04 2.72
C SER A 163 -7.89 17.90 2.24
N LEU A 164 -8.26 17.17 1.19
CA LEU A 164 -7.55 15.98 0.74
C LEU A 164 -7.33 16.02 -0.78
N ASP A 165 -6.25 16.68 -1.20
CA ASP A 165 -5.83 16.67 -2.61
C ASP A 165 -4.93 15.47 -2.87
N PHE A 166 -5.12 14.78 -3.99
CA PHE A 166 -4.32 13.62 -4.42
C PHE A 166 -4.15 12.52 -3.36
N TYR A 167 -5.13 12.37 -2.49
CA TYR A 167 -5.07 11.50 -1.29
C TYR A 167 -4.63 10.07 -1.56
N ASN A 168 -4.91 9.54 -2.75
CA ASN A 168 -4.70 8.12 -3.04
C ASN A 168 -3.21 7.70 -3.20
N PHE A 169 -2.29 8.63 -3.45
CA PHE A 169 -0.87 8.31 -3.70
C PHE A 169 -0.18 7.58 -2.53
N PRO A 170 -0.52 7.79 -1.24
CA PRO A 170 0.15 7.10 -0.13
C PRO A 170 0.04 5.59 -0.19
N TYR A 171 -1.02 5.04 -0.76
CA TYR A 171 -1.19 3.61 -0.92
C TYR A 171 -0.18 3.01 -1.89
N ALA A 172 -0.02 3.62 -3.08
CA ALA A 172 0.96 3.17 -4.07
C ALA A 172 2.40 3.38 -3.56
N PHE A 173 2.66 4.52 -2.90
CA PHE A 173 3.94 4.77 -2.26
C PHE A 173 4.23 3.72 -1.19
N GLY A 174 3.30 3.51 -0.26
CA GLY A 174 3.45 2.57 0.85
C GLY A 174 3.70 1.14 0.37
N GLN A 175 2.97 0.68 -0.65
CA GLN A 175 3.18 -0.66 -1.20
C GLN A 175 4.56 -0.83 -1.86
N LEU A 176 4.94 0.07 -2.76
CA LEU A 176 6.25 -0.02 -3.41
C LEU A 176 7.38 0.16 -2.41
N PHE A 177 7.19 1.03 -1.42
CA PHE A 177 8.17 1.24 -0.36
C PHE A 177 8.32 0.00 0.52
N ALA A 178 7.21 -0.62 0.95
CA ALA A 178 7.24 -1.86 1.74
C ALA A 178 7.91 -3.02 0.98
N LEU A 179 7.64 -3.16 -0.31
CA LEU A 179 8.31 -4.16 -1.16
C LEU A 179 9.80 -3.87 -1.32
N GLY A 180 10.20 -2.59 -1.46
CA GLY A 180 11.60 -2.19 -1.48
C GLY A 180 12.29 -2.51 -0.15
N LEU A 181 11.67 -2.21 0.98
CA LEU A 181 12.14 -2.58 2.32
C LEU A 181 12.25 -4.10 2.47
N TYR A 182 11.29 -4.86 1.95
CA TYR A 182 11.34 -6.31 1.99
C TYR A 182 12.50 -6.88 1.16
N SER A 183 12.78 -6.30 0.00
CA SER A 183 13.96 -6.65 -0.80
C SER A 183 15.25 -6.43 0.00
N GLN A 184 15.40 -5.29 0.67
CA GLN A 184 16.55 -5.00 1.54
C GLN A 184 16.63 -5.93 2.74
N TYR A 185 15.50 -6.27 3.35
CA TYR A 185 15.46 -7.26 4.42
C TYR A 185 16.02 -8.62 3.98
N LYS A 186 15.70 -9.07 2.76
CA LYS A 186 16.24 -10.33 2.23
C LYS A 186 17.75 -10.29 1.99
N GLU A 187 18.27 -9.13 1.58
CA GLU A 187 19.71 -8.94 1.34
C GLU A 187 20.52 -8.85 2.63
N SER A 188 19.97 -8.18 3.67
CA SER A 188 20.68 -7.89 4.92
C SER A 188 19.81 -8.15 6.16
N PRO A 189 19.38 -9.39 6.42
CA PRO A 189 18.37 -9.69 7.44
C PRO A 189 18.83 -9.41 8.88
N LYS A 190 20.14 -9.27 9.12
CA LYS A 190 20.70 -8.99 10.46
C LYS A 190 20.74 -7.51 10.77
N GLU A 191 21.06 -6.69 9.80
CA GLU A 191 21.20 -5.23 9.91
C GLU A 191 19.86 -4.51 9.77
N PHE A 192 18.99 -5.04 8.91
CA PHE A 192 17.69 -4.45 8.58
C PHE A 192 16.82 -4.08 9.80
N PRO A 193 16.65 -4.91 10.84
CA PRO A 193 15.77 -4.55 11.96
C PRO A 193 16.15 -3.23 12.64
N SER A 194 17.45 -2.95 12.80
CA SER A 194 17.90 -1.69 13.40
C SER A 194 17.72 -0.50 12.47
N GLN A 195 17.99 -0.67 11.17
CA GLN A 195 17.74 0.37 10.16
C GLN A 195 16.25 0.69 10.05
N TYR A 196 15.41 -0.33 10.03
CA TYR A 196 13.96 -0.16 9.97
C TYR A 196 13.40 0.53 11.21
N GLN A 197 13.88 0.16 12.41
CA GLN A 197 13.49 0.84 13.64
C GLN A 197 13.92 2.31 13.63
N GLU A 198 15.11 2.62 13.12
CA GLU A 198 15.62 3.98 13.00
C GLU A 198 14.79 4.80 12.00
N LEU A 199 14.40 4.19 10.87
CA LEU A 199 13.45 4.80 9.92
C LEU A 199 12.16 5.18 10.64
N LEU A 200 11.51 4.24 11.30
CA LEU A 200 10.21 4.48 11.95
C LEU A 200 10.30 5.53 13.06
N LYS A 201 11.40 5.59 13.81
CA LYS A 201 11.61 6.59 14.86
C LYS A 201 11.70 8.03 14.32
N ASN A 202 12.22 8.20 13.12
CA ASN A 202 12.51 9.53 12.57
C ASN A 202 11.44 10.04 11.60
N THR A 203 10.34 9.30 11.39
CA THR A 203 9.28 9.65 10.44
C THR A 203 8.62 11.01 10.71
N GLY A 204 8.60 11.49 11.95
CA GLY A 204 8.01 12.77 12.33
C GLY A 204 9.01 13.91 12.52
N SER A 205 10.31 13.65 12.39
CA SER A 205 11.37 14.65 12.66
C SER A 205 12.13 15.09 11.39
N MET A 206 11.95 14.42 10.28
CA MET A 206 12.68 14.64 9.03
C MET A 206 11.74 14.57 7.84
N SER A 207 12.18 15.06 6.68
CA SER A 207 11.49 14.80 5.42
C SER A 207 11.53 13.31 5.07
N CYS A 208 10.61 12.85 4.23
CA CYS A 208 10.55 11.46 3.78
C CYS A 208 11.89 11.00 3.16
N GLU A 209 12.50 11.86 2.34
CA GLU A 209 13.80 11.57 1.72
C GLU A 209 14.92 11.44 2.75
N GLU A 210 15.00 12.38 3.69
CA GLU A 210 16.06 12.38 4.72
C GLU A 210 15.97 11.17 5.64
N VAL A 211 14.78 10.82 6.11
CA VAL A 211 14.62 9.65 7.00
C VAL A 211 14.93 8.34 6.27
N CYS A 212 14.54 8.22 5.02
CA CYS A 212 14.89 7.04 4.21
C CYS A 212 16.41 6.93 4.00
N LYS A 213 17.05 8.03 3.64
CA LYS A 213 18.49 8.08 3.43
C LYS A 213 19.29 7.81 4.70
N LEU A 214 18.85 8.35 5.85
CA LEU A 214 19.44 8.06 7.16
C LEU A 214 19.40 6.56 7.48
N SER A 215 18.33 5.90 7.08
CA SER A 215 18.11 4.46 7.30
C SER A 215 18.74 3.56 6.23
N GLY A 216 19.49 4.14 5.28
CA GLY A 216 20.18 3.41 4.22
C GLY A 216 19.36 3.15 2.96
N PHE A 217 18.19 3.80 2.82
CA PHE A 217 17.29 3.63 1.67
C PHE A 217 17.28 4.90 0.80
N ASP A 218 17.72 4.81 -0.43
CA ASP A 218 17.70 5.95 -1.36
C ASP A 218 16.46 5.90 -2.26
N ILE A 219 15.39 6.54 -1.81
CA ILE A 219 14.11 6.64 -2.55
C ILE A 219 14.15 7.64 -3.72
N THR A 220 15.23 8.39 -3.90
CA THR A 220 15.39 9.31 -5.02
C THR A 220 15.82 8.60 -6.29
N THR A 221 16.31 7.37 -6.16
CA THR A 221 16.75 6.54 -7.28
C THR A 221 15.66 5.61 -7.77
N LYS A 222 15.69 5.30 -9.07
CA LYS A 222 14.77 4.30 -9.65
C LYS A 222 15.04 2.88 -9.13
N ASP A 223 16.26 2.59 -8.76
CA ASP A 223 16.70 1.24 -8.39
C ASP A 223 15.98 0.74 -7.13
N PHE A 224 15.78 1.62 -6.15
CA PHE A 224 14.98 1.29 -4.97
C PHE A 224 13.55 0.83 -5.34
N TRP A 225 12.85 1.61 -6.16
CA TRP A 225 11.47 1.31 -6.58
C TRP A 225 11.39 0.07 -7.48
N LEU A 226 12.39 -0.10 -8.37
CA LEU A 226 12.47 -1.26 -9.24
C LEU A 226 12.74 -2.55 -8.46
N SER A 227 13.40 -2.48 -7.30
CA SER A 227 13.56 -3.65 -6.43
C SER A 227 12.21 -4.17 -5.93
N GLY A 228 11.32 -3.28 -5.49
CA GLY A 228 9.94 -3.64 -5.11
C GLY A 228 9.12 -4.23 -6.27
N ILE A 229 9.22 -3.64 -7.46
CA ILE A 229 8.54 -4.18 -8.66
C ILE A 229 9.11 -5.57 -9.03
N LYS A 230 10.40 -5.80 -8.80
CA LYS A 230 11.01 -7.12 -9.02
C LYS A 230 10.40 -8.20 -8.11
N GLU A 231 10.09 -7.85 -6.86
CA GLU A 231 9.39 -8.78 -5.96
C GLU A 231 8.05 -9.21 -6.54
N LEU A 232 7.22 -8.27 -7.00
CA LEU A 232 5.93 -8.60 -7.64
C LEU A 232 6.10 -9.47 -8.89
N LYS A 233 7.15 -9.26 -9.67
CA LYS A 233 7.44 -10.12 -10.83
C LYS A 233 7.80 -11.54 -10.42
N LEU A 234 8.57 -11.71 -9.35
CA LEU A 234 8.92 -13.03 -8.83
C LEU A 234 7.67 -13.76 -8.32
N GLU A 235 6.80 -13.08 -7.60
CA GLU A 235 5.52 -13.65 -7.14
C GLU A 235 4.61 -14.05 -8.31
N PHE A 236 4.55 -13.22 -9.36
CA PHE A 236 3.78 -13.53 -10.56
C PHE A 236 4.30 -14.79 -11.29
N GLU A 237 5.63 -14.94 -11.44
CA GLU A 237 6.21 -16.14 -12.05
C GLU A 237 6.00 -17.39 -11.16
N GLU A 238 6.04 -17.23 -9.84
CA GLU A 238 5.72 -18.31 -8.91
C GLU A 238 4.24 -18.73 -9.03
N TRP A 239 3.31 -17.77 -9.08
CA TRP A 239 1.90 -18.04 -9.31
C TRP A 239 1.64 -18.78 -10.60
N LYS A 240 2.24 -18.37 -11.72
CA LYS A 240 2.16 -19.08 -13.01
C LYS A 240 2.66 -20.52 -12.90
N THR A 241 3.80 -20.71 -12.25
CA THR A 241 4.37 -22.04 -12.04
C THR A 241 3.44 -22.94 -11.24
N CYS A 242 2.83 -22.43 -10.18
CA CYS A 242 1.85 -23.17 -9.39
C CYS A 242 0.61 -23.57 -10.21
N LEU A 243 0.09 -22.69 -11.06
CA LEU A 243 -1.03 -23.00 -11.96
C LEU A 243 -0.68 -24.06 -13.01
N GLU A 244 0.54 -24.07 -13.53
CA GLU A 244 0.98 -25.10 -14.49
C GLU A 244 1.09 -26.47 -13.86
N VAL A 245 1.49 -26.57 -12.61
CA VAL A 245 1.50 -27.83 -11.85
C VAL A 245 0.08 -28.37 -11.70
N THR A 246 -0.86 -27.53 -11.26
CA THR A 246 -2.26 -27.96 -11.10
C THR A 246 -2.89 -28.46 -12.40
N LYS A 247 -2.57 -27.83 -13.54
CA LYS A 247 -3.08 -28.26 -14.85
C LYS A 247 -2.53 -29.62 -15.33
N LYS A 248 -1.38 -30.07 -14.82
CA LYS A 248 -0.78 -31.35 -15.15
C LYS A 248 -1.30 -32.49 -14.28
N GLU A 249 -1.89 -32.15 -13.13
CA GLU A 249 -2.46 -33.13 -12.19
C GLU A 249 -3.95 -33.40 -12.45
N CYS A 250 -4.60 -32.61 -13.29
CA CYS A 250 -5.98 -32.82 -13.79
C CYS A 250 -5.98 -33.46 -15.15
#